data_48cfb0aceb18664c1e628959fd25d5b9
#
_entry.id   48cfb0aceb18664c1e628959fd25d5b9
#
_cell.length_a   1.000
_cell.length_b   1.000
_cell.length_c   1.000
_cell.angle_alpha   90.00
_cell.angle_beta   90.00
_cell.angle_gamma   90.00
#
_symmetry.space_group_name_H-M   'P 1'
#
loop_
_entity.id
_entity.type
_entity.pdbx_description
1 polymer ?
#
loop_
_entity_poly.entity_id
_entity_poly.type
_entity_poly.pdbx_seq_one_letter_code
_entity_poly.pdbx_strand_id
1 'polypeptide(L)'
;MFSENYKIPRKFFVIRTYSKLSKIETVVNNIAQKNKTALQFSILGKLTNSATIAKKQLEKSTAAMQKELSLVFPQEFKFGYFHNSEFGLLFIAGHLTPTFLNKIDQRELASLPTGLLGIFRGLDSDAKEINNYLTALKNDNYCLIIRGERSVLKSIESCLGTS
;
A
#
# COMPACT_ATOMS: atom_id res chain seq x y z
N MET A 1 31.18 21.28 7.92
CA MET A 1 30.66 21.70 7.90
C MET A 1 29.59 21.89 7.16
N PHE A 2 29.48 21.70 6.19
CA PHE A 2 28.55 21.92 5.36
C PHE A 2 27.57 20.90 5.21
N SER A 3 27.68 19.75 5.65
CA SER A 3 26.68 18.70 5.66
C SER A 3 25.36 19.11 6.26
N GLU A 4 25.37 20.08 7.17
CA GLU A 4 24.15 20.60 7.76
C GLU A 4 23.26 21.31 6.78
N ASN A 5 23.82 21.83 5.71
CA ASN A 5 23.08 22.57 4.72
C ASN A 5 22.52 21.67 3.60
N TYR A 6 22.91 20.39 3.62
CA TYR A 6 22.51 19.46 2.58
C TYR A 6 21.65 18.35 3.14
N LYS A 7 20.62 18.71 3.89
CA LYS A 7 19.68 17.72 4.35
C LYS A 7 18.85 17.22 3.16
N ILE A 8 18.97 15.95 2.84
CA ILE A 8 18.12 15.32 1.86
C ILE A 8 16.69 15.38 2.43
N PRO A 9 15.72 15.90 1.66
CA PRO A 9 14.35 15.96 2.15
C PRO A 9 13.87 14.57 2.58
N ARG A 10 13.43 14.46 3.83
CA ARG A 10 12.96 13.21 4.38
C ARG A 10 11.60 12.88 3.78
N LYS A 11 11.44 11.65 3.35
CA LYS A 11 10.16 11.16 2.83
C LYS A 11 9.29 10.67 3.99
N PHE A 12 8.02 10.95 3.87
CA PHE A 12 7.02 10.55 4.85
C PHE A 12 5.92 9.76 4.17
N PHE A 13 5.05 9.19 4.99
CA PHE A 13 3.97 8.35 4.49
C PHE A 13 2.63 8.84 5.02
N VAL A 14 1.61 8.76 4.18
CA VAL A 14 0.22 8.94 4.58
C VAL A 14 -0.51 7.67 4.17
N ILE A 15 -1.26 7.10 5.10
CA ILE A 15 -2.02 5.87 4.85
C ILE A 15 -3.49 6.15 5.07
N ARG A 16 -4.32 5.74 4.11
CA ARG A 16 -5.77 5.88 4.20
C ARG A 16 -6.41 4.58 3.74
N THR A 17 -7.54 4.25 4.32
CA THR A 17 -8.28 3.03 3.98
C THR A 17 -9.52 3.38 3.17
N TYR A 18 -9.84 2.53 2.20
CA TYR A 18 -11.00 2.71 1.32
C TYR A 18 -11.68 1.37 1.10
N SER A 19 -12.98 1.39 0.97
CA SER A 19 -13.76 0.19 0.77
C SER A 19 -13.73 -0.33 -0.68
N LYS A 20 -13.39 0.54 -1.63
CA LYS A 20 -13.41 0.19 -3.06
C LYS A 20 -12.20 0.76 -3.78
N LEU A 21 -11.68 0.01 -4.75
CA LEU A 21 -10.59 0.48 -5.60
C LEU A 21 -11.02 1.67 -6.45
N SER A 22 -12.28 1.77 -6.83
CA SER A 22 -12.79 2.92 -7.58
C SER A 22 -12.62 4.23 -6.82
N LYS A 23 -12.75 4.20 -5.50
CA LYS A 23 -12.50 5.39 -4.68
C LYS A 23 -11.03 5.78 -4.69
N ILE A 24 -10.15 4.79 -4.65
CA ILE A 24 -8.71 5.03 -4.72
C ILE A 24 -8.34 5.62 -6.09
N GLU A 25 -8.93 5.10 -7.15
CA GLU A 25 -8.75 5.64 -8.50
C GLU A 25 -9.09 7.12 -8.54
N THR A 26 -10.24 7.50 -8.00
CA THR A 26 -10.67 8.90 -7.95
C THR A 26 -9.68 9.75 -7.15
N VAL A 27 -9.24 9.27 -6.00
CA VAL A 27 -8.29 9.99 -5.14
C VAL A 27 -6.95 10.19 -5.86
N VAL A 28 -6.42 9.14 -6.45
CA VAL A 28 -5.13 9.19 -7.16
C VAL A 28 -5.21 10.15 -8.34
N ASN A 29 -6.31 10.11 -9.10
CA ASN A 29 -6.51 11.01 -10.23
C ASN A 29 -6.60 12.47 -9.77
N ASN A 30 -7.32 12.74 -8.68
CA ASN A 30 -7.42 14.09 -8.13
C ASN A 30 -6.06 14.62 -7.68
N ILE A 31 -5.26 13.77 -7.04
CA ILE A 31 -3.91 14.13 -6.62
C ILE A 31 -3.03 14.42 -7.83
N ALA A 32 -3.09 13.58 -8.85
CA ALA A 32 -2.29 13.74 -10.06
C ALA A 32 -2.61 15.04 -10.80
N GLN A 33 -3.86 15.46 -10.79
CA GLN A 33 -4.27 16.72 -11.43
C GLN A 33 -3.77 17.95 -10.67
N LYS A 34 -3.75 17.89 -9.34
CA LYS A 34 -3.39 19.04 -8.50
C LYS A 34 -1.91 19.13 -8.21
N ASN A 35 -1.19 18.03 -8.28
CA ASN A 35 0.20 17.97 -7.88
C ASN A 35 1.07 17.46 -9.02
N LYS A 36 2.02 18.25 -9.43
CA LYS A 36 3.02 17.84 -10.42
C LYS A 36 4.26 17.25 -9.78
N THR A 37 4.31 17.24 -8.46
CA THR A 37 5.44 16.69 -7.72
C THR A 37 5.32 15.17 -7.66
N ALA A 38 6.44 14.49 -7.78
CA ALA A 38 6.46 13.03 -7.77
C ALA A 38 6.05 12.48 -6.41
N LEU A 39 4.89 11.85 -6.36
CA LEU A 39 4.43 11.06 -5.23
C LEU A 39 4.48 9.60 -5.62
N GLN A 40 4.70 8.75 -4.62
CA GLN A 40 4.76 7.32 -4.84
C GLN A 40 3.59 6.65 -4.14
N PHE A 41 2.87 5.82 -4.87
CA PHE A 41 1.65 5.18 -4.38
C PHE A 41 1.87 3.69 -4.23
N SER A 42 1.23 3.13 -3.21
CA SER A 42 1.16 1.68 -3.02
C SER A 42 -0.23 1.32 -2.51
N ILE A 43 -0.71 0.14 -2.86
CA ILE A 43 -2.01 -0.35 -2.45
C ILE A 43 -1.85 -1.75 -1.89
N LEU A 44 -2.35 -1.96 -0.68
CA LEU A 44 -2.36 -3.24 0.01
C LEU A 44 -3.81 -3.67 0.22
N GLY A 45 -4.12 -4.91 -0.08
CA GLY A 45 -5.47 -5.43 0.11
C GLY A 45 -5.53 -6.94 -0.02
N LYS A 46 -6.71 -7.50 0.16
CA LYS A 46 -6.91 -8.94 -0.03
C LYS A 46 -7.00 -9.27 -1.51
N LEU A 47 -6.26 -10.29 -1.90
CA LEU A 47 -6.32 -10.80 -3.27
C LEU A 47 -7.56 -11.68 -3.46
N THR A 48 -7.87 -12.49 -2.44
CA THR A 48 -9.04 -13.35 -2.43
C THR A 48 -9.42 -13.64 -0.99
N ASN A 49 -10.71 -13.92 -0.75
CA ASN A 49 -11.20 -14.29 0.58
C ASN A 49 -10.93 -15.75 0.92
N SER A 50 -10.50 -16.55 -0.05
CA SER A 50 -10.24 -17.96 0.18
C SER A 50 -8.85 -18.15 0.81
N ALA A 51 -8.81 -18.88 1.94
CA ALA A 51 -7.55 -19.18 2.61
C ALA A 51 -6.69 -20.18 1.82
N THR A 52 -7.36 -21.03 1.03
CA THR A 52 -6.68 -22.00 0.17
C THR A 52 -7.23 -21.85 -1.24
N ILE A 53 -6.33 -21.74 -2.20
CA ILE A 53 -6.74 -21.46 -3.55
C ILE A 53 -5.91 -22.33 -4.52
N ALA A 54 -6.55 -22.92 -5.50
CA ALA A 54 -5.88 -23.70 -6.52
C ALA A 54 -5.02 -22.78 -7.39
N LYS A 55 -3.93 -23.31 -7.92
CA LYS A 55 -2.98 -22.54 -8.74
C LYS A 55 -3.65 -21.78 -9.89
N LYS A 56 -4.55 -22.44 -10.61
CA LYS A 56 -5.30 -21.80 -11.70
C LYS A 56 -6.14 -20.63 -11.22
N GLN A 57 -6.80 -20.81 -10.07
CA GLN A 57 -7.63 -19.78 -9.47
C GLN A 57 -6.77 -18.60 -9.03
N LEU A 58 -5.60 -18.88 -8.48
CA LEU A 58 -4.66 -17.84 -8.06
C LEU A 58 -4.18 -17.03 -9.26
N GLU A 59 -3.85 -17.67 -10.37
CA GLU A 59 -3.45 -17.00 -11.59
C GLU A 59 -4.55 -16.07 -12.11
N LYS A 60 -5.80 -16.53 -12.09
CA LYS A 60 -6.97 -15.73 -12.52
C LYS A 60 -7.18 -14.55 -11.59
N SER A 61 -7.11 -14.77 -10.28
CA SER A 61 -7.30 -13.70 -9.28
C SER A 61 -6.20 -12.64 -9.41
N THR A 62 -4.96 -13.07 -9.61
CA THR A 62 -3.82 -12.19 -9.81
C THR A 62 -3.99 -11.35 -11.07
N ALA A 63 -4.34 -11.98 -12.17
CA ALA A 63 -4.54 -11.29 -13.45
C ALA A 63 -5.70 -10.30 -13.37
N ALA A 64 -6.80 -10.67 -12.73
CA ALA A 64 -7.95 -9.80 -12.54
C ALA A 64 -7.59 -8.58 -11.69
N MET A 65 -6.85 -8.79 -10.60
CA MET A 65 -6.44 -7.70 -9.73
C MET A 65 -5.48 -6.74 -10.43
N GLN A 66 -4.52 -7.28 -11.18
CA GLN A 66 -3.59 -6.44 -11.95
C GLN A 66 -4.34 -5.58 -12.97
N LYS A 67 -5.37 -6.13 -13.59
CA LYS A 67 -6.19 -5.40 -14.55
C LYS A 67 -6.94 -4.25 -13.88
N GLU A 68 -7.54 -4.51 -12.71
CA GLU A 68 -8.22 -3.45 -11.96
C GLU A 68 -7.25 -2.37 -11.50
N LEU A 69 -6.09 -2.77 -11.02
CA LEU A 69 -5.07 -1.83 -10.54
C LEU A 69 -4.49 -0.98 -11.67
N SER A 70 -4.48 -1.48 -12.90
CA SER A 70 -4.00 -0.71 -14.04
C SER A 70 -4.86 0.52 -14.31
N LEU A 71 -6.10 0.53 -13.83
CA LEU A 71 -6.96 1.70 -13.91
C LEU A 71 -6.62 2.76 -12.86
N VAL A 72 -5.96 2.35 -11.78
CA VAL A 72 -5.59 3.23 -10.68
C VAL A 72 -4.23 3.87 -10.92
N PHE A 73 -3.26 3.06 -11.30
CA PHE A 73 -1.89 3.54 -11.52
C PHE A 73 -1.76 4.12 -12.93
N PRO A 74 -1.27 5.37 -13.07
CA PRO A 74 -1.12 6.00 -14.39
C PRO A 74 0.01 5.43 -15.21
N GLN A 75 0.93 4.68 -14.61
CA GLN A 75 2.09 4.11 -15.26
C GLN A 75 2.25 2.65 -14.85
N GLU A 76 3.25 1.99 -15.39
CA GLU A 76 3.59 0.64 -14.96
C GLU A 76 3.84 0.61 -13.47
N PHE A 77 3.41 -0.46 -12.83
CA PHE A 77 3.55 -0.63 -11.40
C PHE A 77 4.02 -2.04 -11.08
N LYS A 78 4.73 -2.16 -9.97
CA LYS A 78 5.14 -3.46 -9.44
C LYS A 78 3.93 -4.09 -8.75
N PHE A 79 3.88 -5.41 -8.78
CA PHE A 79 2.79 -6.16 -8.18
C PHE A 79 3.33 -7.47 -7.61
N GLY A 80 2.76 -7.88 -6.50
CA GLY A 80 3.04 -9.17 -5.92
C GLY A 80 1.98 -9.57 -4.93
N TYR A 81 2.07 -10.79 -4.43
CA TYR A 81 1.16 -11.29 -3.43
C TYR A 81 1.92 -12.12 -2.41
N PHE A 82 1.34 -12.26 -1.25
CA PHE A 82 1.92 -13.07 -0.17
C PHE A 82 0.80 -13.59 0.71
N HIS A 83 1.07 -14.72 1.35
CA HIS A 83 0.13 -15.30 2.30
C HIS A 83 0.51 -14.86 3.70
N ASN A 84 -0.44 -14.24 4.40
CA ASN A 84 -0.27 -13.89 5.80
C ASN A 84 -1.08 -14.86 6.65
N SER A 85 -0.48 -15.39 7.71
CA SER A 85 -1.10 -16.41 8.54
C SER A 85 -2.38 -15.95 9.24
N GLU A 86 -2.56 -14.63 9.40
CA GLU A 86 -3.75 -14.09 10.05
C GLU A 86 -4.76 -13.52 9.04
N PHE A 87 -4.27 -12.86 7.99
CA PHE A 87 -5.15 -12.12 7.07
C PHE A 87 -5.46 -12.87 5.78
N GLY A 88 -4.77 -13.97 5.52
CA GLY A 88 -4.96 -14.71 4.29
C GLY A 88 -4.09 -14.22 3.15
N LEU A 89 -4.56 -14.36 1.93
CA LEU A 89 -3.80 -14.01 0.75
C LEU A 89 -3.98 -12.53 0.43
N LEU A 90 -2.88 -11.78 0.52
CA LEU A 90 -2.85 -10.34 0.30
C LEU A 90 -2.05 -10.01 -0.95
N PHE A 91 -2.39 -8.88 -1.59
CA PHE A 91 -1.58 -8.33 -2.66
C PHE A 91 -0.96 -7.01 -2.21
N ILE A 92 0.16 -6.68 -2.83
CA ILE A 92 0.79 -5.37 -2.72
C ILE A 92 1.14 -4.89 -4.11
N ALA A 93 0.77 -3.66 -4.41
CA ALA A 93 1.06 -3.05 -5.71
C ALA A 93 1.65 -1.67 -5.52
N GLY A 94 2.60 -1.30 -6.39
CA GLY A 94 3.20 0.02 -6.39
C GLY A 94 4.59 0.06 -5.78
N HIS A 95 4.95 1.21 -5.26
CA HIS A 95 6.31 1.50 -4.80
C HIS A 95 6.82 0.57 -3.71
N LEU A 96 5.95 0.21 -2.76
CA LEU A 96 6.35 -0.60 -1.61
C LEU A 96 6.30 -2.09 -1.85
N THR A 97 6.04 -2.53 -3.08
CA THR A 97 6.00 -3.96 -3.39
C THR A 97 7.27 -4.70 -2.90
N PRO A 98 8.50 -4.22 -3.17
CA PRO A 98 9.68 -4.91 -2.66
C PRO A 98 9.75 -4.96 -1.13
N THR A 99 9.25 -3.93 -0.45
CA THR A 99 9.26 -3.87 1.01
C THR A 99 8.41 -4.99 1.61
N PHE A 100 7.21 -5.20 1.07
CA PHE A 100 6.30 -6.23 1.57
C PHE A 100 6.72 -7.63 1.15
N LEU A 101 7.42 -7.76 0.04
CA LEU A 101 7.88 -9.07 -0.45
C LEU A 101 9.29 -9.42 0.01
N ASN A 102 9.89 -8.57 0.84
CA ASN A 102 11.24 -8.81 1.34
C ASN A 102 11.29 -10.11 2.16
N LYS A 103 12.35 -10.89 1.94
CA LYS A 103 12.52 -12.16 2.62
C LYS A 103 13.65 -12.08 3.64
N ILE A 104 13.41 -12.66 4.81
CA ILE A 104 14.42 -12.85 5.84
C ILE A 104 14.45 -14.36 6.11
N ASP A 105 15.64 -14.99 5.97
CA ASP A 105 15.82 -16.43 6.12
C ASP A 105 14.85 -17.22 5.24
N GLN A 106 14.72 -16.80 3.99
CA GLN A 106 13.87 -17.41 2.97
C GLN A 106 12.36 -17.31 3.26
N ARG A 107 11.97 -16.53 4.26
CA ARG A 107 10.56 -16.25 4.56
C ARG A 107 10.24 -14.81 4.26
N GLU A 108 9.09 -14.58 3.65
CA GLU A 108 8.60 -13.23 3.43
C GLU A 108 8.20 -12.64 4.78
N LEU A 109 8.75 -11.48 5.10
CA LEU A 109 8.50 -10.81 6.39
C LEU A 109 7.00 -10.57 6.60
N ALA A 110 6.31 -10.13 5.57
CA ALA A 110 4.89 -9.80 5.64
C ALA A 110 4.00 -11.04 5.79
N SER A 111 4.52 -12.25 5.63
CA SER A 111 3.77 -13.48 5.84
C SER A 111 3.49 -13.74 7.31
N LEU A 112 4.25 -13.14 8.20
CA LEU A 112 4.03 -13.23 9.63
C LEU A 112 3.21 -12.03 10.12
N PRO A 113 2.27 -12.22 11.06
CA PRO A 113 1.49 -11.09 11.60
C PRO A 113 2.39 -10.02 12.21
N THR A 114 3.44 -10.41 12.93
CA THR A 114 4.39 -9.48 13.54
C THR A 114 5.22 -8.76 12.48
N GLY A 115 5.50 -9.41 11.35
CA GLY A 115 6.24 -8.80 10.25
C GLY A 115 5.43 -7.70 9.56
N LEU A 116 4.16 -7.96 9.31
CA LEU A 116 3.25 -6.97 8.72
C LEU A 116 3.12 -5.75 9.64
N LEU A 117 2.97 -6.00 10.95
CA LEU A 117 2.94 -4.96 11.96
C LEU A 117 4.22 -4.12 11.93
N GLY A 118 5.37 -4.78 11.82
CA GLY A 118 6.68 -4.13 11.75
C GLY A 118 6.84 -3.25 10.53
N ILE A 119 6.30 -3.68 9.40
CA ILE A 119 6.32 -2.86 8.17
C ILE A 119 5.57 -1.56 8.41
N PHE A 120 4.36 -1.62 8.97
CA PHE A 120 3.59 -0.41 9.26
C PHE A 120 4.30 0.52 10.25
N ARG A 121 4.97 -0.05 11.25
CA ARG A 121 5.78 0.75 12.18
C ARG A 121 6.92 1.46 11.44
N GLY A 122 7.52 0.79 10.49
CA GLY A 122 8.55 1.38 9.64
C GLY A 122 8.04 2.52 8.79
N LEU A 123 6.72 2.60 8.58
CA LEU A 123 6.07 3.69 7.87
C LEU A 123 5.59 4.79 8.83
N ASP A 124 6.13 4.82 10.04
CA ASP A 124 5.83 5.80 11.09
C ASP A 124 4.37 5.78 11.59
N SER A 125 3.69 4.63 11.48
CA SER A 125 2.34 4.48 12.02
C SER A 125 2.42 4.09 13.50
N ASP A 126 1.54 4.67 14.32
CA ASP A 126 1.44 4.28 15.72
C ASP A 126 0.53 3.04 15.88
N ALA A 127 0.50 2.49 17.10
CA ALA A 127 -0.25 1.27 17.39
C ALA A 127 -1.75 1.39 17.06
N LYS A 128 -2.34 2.55 17.32
CA LYS A 128 -3.76 2.78 17.07
C LYS A 128 -4.04 2.82 15.56
N GLU A 129 -3.21 3.52 14.82
CA GLU A 129 -3.31 3.60 13.36
C GLU A 129 -3.15 2.23 12.74
N ILE A 130 -2.13 1.48 13.17
CA ILE A 130 -1.88 0.13 12.65
C ILE A 130 -3.08 -0.77 12.89
N ASN A 131 -3.67 -0.72 14.09
CA ASN A 131 -4.85 -1.51 14.39
C ASN A 131 -6.01 -1.19 13.45
N ASN A 132 -6.17 0.09 13.11
CA ASN A 132 -7.19 0.51 12.15
C ASN A 132 -6.94 -0.05 10.76
N TYR A 133 -5.69 -0.06 10.31
CA TYR A 133 -5.34 -0.60 9.00
C TYR A 133 -5.56 -2.11 8.94
N LEU A 134 -5.16 -2.82 9.99
CA LEU A 134 -5.34 -4.27 10.05
C LEU A 134 -6.83 -4.65 10.09
N THR A 135 -7.63 -3.88 10.84
CA THR A 135 -9.08 -4.07 10.88
C THR A 135 -9.69 -3.84 9.50
N ALA A 136 -9.24 -2.81 8.80
CA ALA A 136 -9.71 -2.53 7.45
C ALA A 136 -9.39 -3.69 6.50
N LEU A 137 -8.19 -4.25 6.58
CA LEU A 137 -7.82 -5.41 5.77
C LEU A 137 -8.70 -6.62 6.07
N LYS A 138 -9.05 -6.86 7.33
CA LYS A 138 -9.97 -7.93 7.71
C LYS A 138 -11.35 -7.74 7.09
N ASN A 139 -11.77 -6.51 6.93
CA ASN A 139 -13.08 -6.16 6.38
C ASN A 139 -13.06 -5.94 4.87
N ASP A 140 -12.07 -6.51 4.20
CA ASP A 140 -11.91 -6.45 2.74
C ASP A 140 -11.73 -5.03 2.20
N ASN A 141 -11.26 -4.12 3.03
CA ASN A 141 -10.91 -2.77 2.60
C ASN A 141 -9.46 -2.74 2.12
N TYR A 142 -9.11 -1.66 1.46
CA TYR A 142 -7.79 -1.45 0.88
C TYR A 142 -7.05 -0.36 1.63
N CYS A 143 -5.73 -0.50 1.75
CA CYS A 143 -4.87 0.55 2.29
C CYS A 143 -4.14 1.23 1.14
N LEU A 144 -4.34 2.53 1.00
CA LEU A 144 -3.59 3.36 0.07
C LEU A 144 -2.45 4.00 0.85
N ILE A 145 -1.23 3.78 0.42
CA ILE A 145 -0.02 4.30 1.06
C ILE A 145 0.63 5.29 0.10
N ILE A 146 0.76 6.53 0.55
CA ILE A 146 1.34 7.60 -0.26
C ILE A 146 2.65 8.05 0.37
N ARG A 147 3.72 8.02 -0.40
CA ARG A 147 5.04 8.46 0.06
C ARG A 147 5.41 9.76 -0.63
N GLY A 148 5.90 10.71 0.13
CA GLY A 148 6.33 11.99 -0.42
C GLY A 148 6.93 12.90 0.64
N GLU A 149 7.28 14.10 0.24
CA GLU A 149 7.74 15.12 1.17
C GLU A 149 6.57 15.62 2.02
N ARG A 150 6.87 16.00 3.27
CA ARG A 150 5.83 16.41 4.23
C ARG A 150 4.94 17.53 3.70
N SER A 151 5.53 18.54 3.09
CA SER A 151 4.78 19.67 2.56
C SER A 151 3.82 19.25 1.46
N VAL A 152 4.25 18.32 0.60
CA VAL A 152 3.42 17.80 -0.49
C VAL A 152 2.29 16.95 0.08
N LEU A 153 2.59 16.09 1.06
CA LEU A 153 1.58 15.27 1.71
C LEU A 153 0.51 16.12 2.40
N LYS A 154 0.91 17.22 3.03
CA LYS A 154 -0.05 18.16 3.62
C LYS A 154 -0.95 18.79 2.57
N SER A 155 -0.39 19.15 1.42
CA SER A 155 -1.15 19.80 0.36
C SER A 155 -2.21 18.88 -0.25
N ILE A 156 -2.05 17.58 -0.18
CA ILE A 156 -3.00 16.63 -0.77
C ILE A 156 -4.02 16.08 0.22
N GLU A 157 -3.93 16.43 1.50
CA GLU A 157 -4.84 15.88 2.51
C GLU A 157 -6.31 16.10 2.15
N SER A 158 -6.64 17.25 1.59
CA SER A 158 -8.02 17.54 1.17
C SER A 158 -8.49 16.64 0.03
N CYS A 159 -7.58 16.04 -0.73
CA CYS A 159 -7.92 15.13 -1.83
C CYS A 159 -8.23 13.72 -1.36
N LEU A 160 -7.82 13.36 -0.14
CA LEU A 160 -7.92 11.99 0.34
C LEU A 160 -9.34 11.58 0.70
N GLY A 161 -10.17 12.52 1.08
CA GLY A 161 -11.56 12.24 1.40
C GLY A 161 -11.73 11.33 2.60
N THR A 162 -12.94 10.82 2.76
CA THR A 162 -13.26 9.83 3.79
C THR A 162 -13.53 8.49 3.11
N SER A 163 -13.08 7.44 3.75
CA SER A 163 -13.28 6.06 3.27
C SER A 163 -14.75 5.63 3.36
#